data_df40e95d132f6fc2063eea8cf6ca02d5
#
_entry.id   df40e95d132f6fc2063eea8cf6ca02d5
#
_cell.length_a   1.000
_cell.length_b   1.000
_cell.length_c   1.000
_cell.angle_alpha   90.00
_cell.angle_beta   90.00
_cell.angle_gamma   90.00
#
_symmetry.space_group_name_H-M   'P 1'
#
loop_
_entity.id
_entity.type
_entity.pdbx_description
1 polymer ?
#
loop_
_entity_poly.entity_id
_entity_poly.type
_entity_poly.pdbx_seq_one_letter_code
_entity_poly.pdbx_strand_id
1 'polypeptide(L)'
;TGITGGTGTIYRSSVIREGGIIKTSILIDLTGLRSTASGDIIGVNGTSNVCHIGQITAARNGTILAGRMTCFEAPAGGDPDINVHSATEGTGVEDGAIADLTETLLLNNGDSTLGKVGVFSAVPAADEFLYLTLGQTTDADYTAGKLLIELFGYEA
;
A
#
# COMPACT_ATOMS: atom_id res chain seq x y z
N THR A 1 -2.71 13.71 4.15
CA THR A 1 -1.29 13.30 4.07
C THR A 1 -1.21 11.80 4.11
N GLY A 2 -0.26 11.22 3.44
CA GLY A 2 0.00 9.78 3.45
C GLY A 2 1.20 9.44 4.34
N ILE A 3 1.76 8.25 4.16
CA ILE A 3 2.94 7.80 4.89
C ILE A 3 4.13 8.70 4.56
N THR A 4 4.73 9.27 5.59
CA THR A 4 5.99 10.02 5.48
C THR A 4 6.94 9.56 6.58
N GLY A 5 8.16 9.23 6.21
CA GLY A 5 9.21 8.84 7.16
C GLY A 5 9.93 10.04 7.75
N GLY A 6 10.53 9.86 8.91
CA GLY A 6 11.34 10.89 9.57
C GLY A 6 12.62 11.25 8.81
N THR A 7 13.09 10.40 7.92
CA THR A 7 14.34 10.57 7.14
C THR A 7 14.10 10.54 5.64
N GLY A 8 12.94 10.92 5.17
CA GLY A 8 12.65 10.98 3.74
C GLY A 8 11.27 10.47 3.35
N THR A 9 11.06 10.35 2.08
CA THR A 9 9.80 9.86 1.53
C THR A 9 9.76 8.34 1.62
N ILE A 10 8.80 7.80 2.36
CA ILE A 10 8.60 6.35 2.49
C ILE A 10 7.93 5.80 1.26
N TYR A 11 7.17 6.59 0.53
CA TYR A 11 6.66 6.20 -0.77
C TYR A 11 6.83 7.30 -1.81
N ARG A 12 6.88 6.86 -3.06
CA ARG A 12 6.90 7.75 -4.24
C ARG A 12 5.87 7.27 -5.23
N SER A 13 5.16 8.18 -5.85
CA SER A 13 4.16 7.83 -6.86
C SER A 13 4.37 8.60 -8.15
N SER A 14 4.01 7.98 -9.26
CA SER A 14 3.95 8.61 -10.58
C SER A 14 2.73 8.09 -11.33
N VAL A 15 2.23 8.92 -12.24
CA VAL A 15 1.13 8.58 -13.13
C VAL A 15 1.58 8.83 -14.57
N ILE A 16 1.48 7.82 -15.41
CA ILE A 16 1.85 7.89 -16.81
C ILE A 16 0.62 7.59 -17.66
N ARG A 17 0.35 8.45 -18.64
CA ARG A 17 -0.73 8.28 -19.61
C ARG A 17 -0.16 7.90 -20.96
N GLU A 18 -0.66 6.83 -21.54
CA GLU A 18 -0.17 6.32 -22.81
C GLU A 18 -1.32 5.61 -23.55
N GLY A 19 -1.76 6.21 -24.67
CA GLY A 19 -2.78 5.63 -25.53
C GLY A 19 -4.13 5.36 -24.85
N GLY A 20 -4.55 6.22 -23.91
CA GLY A 20 -5.78 6.03 -23.13
C GLY A 20 -5.63 5.13 -21.91
N ILE A 21 -4.48 4.48 -21.76
CA ILE A 21 -4.13 3.73 -20.55
C ILE A 21 -3.42 4.64 -19.55
N ILE A 22 -3.78 4.53 -18.29
CA ILE A 22 -3.17 5.29 -17.21
C ILE A 22 -2.52 4.29 -16.26
N LYS A 23 -1.19 4.37 -16.13
CA LYS A 23 -0.44 3.55 -15.17
C LYS A 23 -0.06 4.40 -13.97
N THR A 24 -0.50 3.99 -12.79
CA THR A 24 -0.10 4.55 -11.49
C THR A 24 0.93 3.63 -10.86
N SER A 25 2.12 4.16 -10.55
CA SER A 25 3.19 3.42 -9.90
C SER A 25 3.43 4.02 -8.51
N ILE A 26 3.46 3.17 -7.48
CA ILE A 26 3.72 3.58 -6.09
C ILE A 26 4.85 2.71 -5.57
N LEU A 27 6.03 3.31 -5.39
CA LEU A 27 7.18 2.66 -4.78
C LEU A 27 7.22 2.98 -3.29
N ILE A 28 7.28 1.94 -2.47
CA ILE A 28 7.27 2.05 -1.01
C ILE A 28 8.58 1.49 -0.47
N ASP A 29 9.28 2.29 0.35
CA ASP A 29 10.39 1.84 1.18
C ASP A 29 9.83 1.57 2.57
N LEU A 30 9.92 0.31 3.02
CA LEU A 30 9.38 -0.12 4.31
C LEU A 30 10.24 0.33 5.49
N THR A 31 11.49 0.73 5.26
CA THR A 31 12.43 1.09 6.33
C THR A 31 11.84 2.17 7.25
N GLY A 32 11.73 1.86 8.52
CA GLY A 32 11.16 2.75 9.53
C GLY A 32 9.64 2.68 9.67
N LEU A 33 8.98 1.83 8.90
CA LEU A 33 7.57 1.52 9.10
C LEU A 33 7.41 0.38 10.09
N ARG A 34 6.22 0.27 10.66
CA ARG A 34 5.86 -0.74 11.65
C ARG A 34 4.37 -1.03 11.61
N SER A 35 4.02 -2.21 12.05
CA SER A 35 2.71 -2.58 12.57
C SER A 35 2.88 -3.75 13.54
N THR A 36 1.86 -4.08 14.31
CA THR A 36 2.00 -5.05 15.40
C THR A 36 1.20 -6.32 15.19
N ALA A 37 0.03 -6.27 14.60
CA ALA A 37 -0.85 -7.41 14.49
C ALA A 37 -1.37 -7.63 13.07
N SER A 38 -1.81 -8.85 12.80
CA SER A 38 -2.48 -9.19 11.54
C SER A 38 -3.73 -8.34 11.34
N GLY A 39 -3.85 -7.75 10.16
CA GLY A 39 -4.95 -6.84 9.80
C GLY A 39 -4.72 -5.38 10.20
N ASP A 40 -3.63 -5.06 10.90
CA ASP A 40 -3.33 -3.69 11.27
C ASP A 40 -2.60 -2.94 10.14
N ILE A 41 -2.80 -1.63 10.12
CA ILE A 41 -2.23 -0.75 9.11
C ILE A 41 -0.75 -0.51 9.38
N ILE A 42 0.07 -0.67 8.35
CA ILE A 42 1.50 -0.37 8.39
C ILE A 42 1.71 1.13 8.25
N GLY A 43 2.47 1.71 9.16
CA GLY A 43 2.78 3.14 9.16
C GLY A 43 4.02 3.49 9.96
N VAL A 44 4.23 4.76 10.22
CA VAL A 44 5.35 5.24 11.04
C VAL A 44 5.03 5.03 12.50
N ASN A 45 5.88 4.26 13.20
CA ASN A 45 5.70 3.93 14.60
C ASN A 45 5.55 5.19 15.49
N GLY A 46 4.59 5.12 16.40
CA GLY A 46 4.35 6.14 17.42
C GLY A 46 3.76 7.43 16.88
N THR A 47 3.22 7.43 15.68
CA THR A 47 2.52 8.58 15.10
C THR A 47 1.01 8.37 15.13
N SER A 48 0.27 9.49 15.22
CA SER A 48 -1.17 9.51 14.98
C SER A 48 -1.51 10.01 13.56
N ASN A 49 -0.50 10.11 12.70
CA ASN A 49 -0.68 10.56 11.32
C ASN A 49 -1.33 9.47 10.49
N VAL A 50 -2.14 9.88 9.53
CA VAL A 50 -2.76 8.95 8.57
C VAL A 50 -1.69 8.22 7.75
N CYS A 51 -1.93 6.95 7.49
CA CYS A 51 -0.95 6.03 6.89
C CYS A 51 -1.33 5.53 5.49
N HIS A 52 -2.32 6.15 4.82
CA HIS A 52 -2.60 5.77 3.44
C HIS A 52 -1.42 6.09 2.52
N ILE A 53 -1.24 5.28 1.49
CA ILE A 53 -0.17 5.43 0.48
C ILE A 53 -0.64 6.14 -0.78
N GLY A 54 -1.83 6.72 -0.78
CA GLY A 54 -2.39 7.53 -1.84
C GLY A 54 -3.90 7.38 -1.94
N GLN A 55 -4.53 8.35 -2.55
CA GLN A 55 -5.95 8.31 -2.93
C GLN A 55 -6.07 8.10 -4.43
N ILE A 56 -6.93 7.20 -4.83
CA ILE A 56 -7.27 6.95 -6.23
C ILE A 56 -8.38 7.89 -6.64
N THR A 57 -8.16 8.69 -7.67
CA THR A 57 -9.20 9.56 -8.23
C THR A 57 -9.39 9.28 -9.72
N ALA A 58 -10.61 9.32 -10.21
CA ALA A 58 -10.89 9.09 -11.63
C ALA A 58 -10.11 10.07 -12.54
N ALA A 59 -10.01 11.34 -12.12
CA ALA A 59 -9.31 12.37 -12.89
C ALA A 59 -7.81 12.11 -13.02
N ARG A 60 -7.16 11.55 -12.01
CA ARG A 60 -5.72 11.29 -11.99
C ARG A 60 -5.37 9.87 -12.44
N ASN A 61 -6.11 8.90 -11.98
CA ASN A 61 -5.77 7.48 -12.14
C ASN A 61 -6.65 6.74 -13.13
N GLY A 62 -7.73 7.36 -13.60
CA GLY A 62 -8.73 6.71 -14.45
C GLY A 62 -9.58 5.71 -13.69
N THR A 63 -10.30 4.88 -14.43
CA THR A 63 -11.01 3.74 -13.88
C THR A 63 -10.04 2.56 -13.79
N ILE A 64 -9.74 2.10 -12.59
CA ILE A 64 -8.77 1.03 -12.37
C ILE A 64 -9.37 -0.32 -12.80
N LEU A 65 -8.60 -1.07 -13.58
CA LEU A 65 -8.97 -2.40 -14.10
C LEU A 65 -8.14 -3.53 -13.52
N ALA A 66 -6.89 -3.26 -13.15
CA ALA A 66 -5.95 -4.28 -12.70
C ALA A 66 -4.89 -3.65 -11.81
N GLY A 67 -4.24 -4.47 -10.98
CA GLY A 67 -3.12 -4.06 -10.17
C GLY A 67 -2.22 -5.23 -9.83
N ARG A 68 -0.97 -4.92 -9.48
CA ARG A 68 0.01 -5.88 -8.99
C ARG A 68 0.97 -5.21 -8.01
N MET A 69 1.57 -6.02 -7.15
CA MET A 69 2.65 -5.60 -6.26
C MET A 69 3.86 -6.48 -6.49
N THR A 70 5.00 -5.87 -6.76
CA THR A 70 6.28 -6.55 -6.98
C THR A 70 7.22 -6.24 -5.82
N CYS A 71 7.88 -7.26 -5.28
CA CYS A 71 8.88 -7.11 -4.24
C CYS A 71 10.27 -6.89 -4.88
N PHE A 72 10.84 -5.69 -4.72
CA PHE A 72 12.19 -5.35 -5.21
C PHE A 72 13.28 -5.54 -4.16
N GLU A 73 12.92 -5.51 -2.89
CA GLU A 73 13.81 -5.83 -1.76
C GLU A 73 12.97 -6.52 -0.70
N ALA A 74 13.42 -7.71 -0.29
CA ALA A 74 12.68 -8.50 0.69
C ALA A 74 12.55 -7.73 2.02
N PRO A 75 11.36 -7.71 2.64
CA PRO A 75 11.19 -7.13 3.96
C PRO A 75 12.09 -7.80 4.99
N ALA A 76 12.67 -7.00 5.88
CA ALA A 76 13.46 -7.46 7.01
C ALA A 76 13.13 -6.66 8.26
N GLY A 77 13.29 -7.26 9.43
CA GLY A 77 12.93 -6.68 10.72
C GLY A 77 11.47 -6.92 11.08
N GLY A 78 10.55 -6.51 10.23
CA GLY A 78 9.12 -6.76 10.37
C GLY A 78 8.65 -8.00 9.61
N ASP A 79 7.36 -8.26 9.64
CA ASP A 79 6.74 -9.41 8.96
C ASP A 79 6.77 -9.25 7.44
N PRO A 80 7.19 -10.26 6.68
CA PRO A 80 7.18 -10.21 5.23
C PRO A 80 5.79 -10.37 4.60
N ASP A 81 4.78 -10.83 5.33
CA ASP A 81 3.42 -11.00 4.84
C ASP A 81 2.69 -9.65 4.82
N ILE A 82 2.74 -8.99 3.68
CA ILE A 82 2.19 -7.66 3.49
C ILE A 82 1.07 -7.70 2.46
N ASN A 83 -0.11 -7.27 2.89
CA ASN A 83 -1.32 -7.19 2.07
C ASN A 83 -1.61 -5.75 1.64
N VAL A 84 -2.49 -5.60 0.67
CA VAL A 84 -2.97 -4.29 0.21
C VAL A 84 -4.47 -4.23 0.35
N HIS A 85 -4.94 -3.16 0.98
CA HIS A 85 -6.36 -2.83 1.09
C HIS A 85 -6.65 -1.46 0.47
N SER A 86 -7.88 -1.23 0.08
CA SER A 86 -8.42 0.12 -0.10
C SER A 86 -9.50 0.38 0.94
N ALA A 87 -9.78 1.64 1.23
CA ALA A 87 -10.87 2.04 2.09
C ALA A 87 -11.43 3.40 1.66
N THR A 88 -12.71 3.63 1.94
CA THR A 88 -13.34 4.93 1.65
C THR A 88 -12.80 6.04 2.54
N GLU A 89 -12.31 5.69 3.73
CA GLU A 89 -11.75 6.64 4.70
C GLU A 89 -10.23 6.77 4.55
N GLY A 90 -9.75 8.02 4.51
CA GLY A 90 -8.32 8.33 4.54
C GLY A 90 -7.78 8.58 5.95
N THR A 91 -8.43 8.04 6.97
CA THR A 91 -8.15 8.31 8.39
C THR A 91 -7.40 7.21 9.11
N GLY A 92 -7.10 6.09 8.42
CA GLY A 92 -6.36 4.98 9.02
C GLY A 92 -4.98 5.41 9.53
N VAL A 93 -4.64 4.99 10.74
CA VAL A 93 -3.39 5.30 11.41
C VAL A 93 -2.55 4.04 11.61
N GLU A 94 -1.26 4.21 11.87
CA GLU A 94 -0.37 3.09 12.18
C GLU A 94 -0.95 2.27 13.36
N ASP A 95 -0.87 0.96 13.22
CA ASP A 95 -1.35 0.00 14.22
C ASP A 95 -2.88 0.02 14.45
N GLY A 96 -3.62 0.79 13.67
CA GLY A 96 -5.07 0.73 13.65
C GLY A 96 -5.56 -0.43 12.80
N ALA A 97 -6.62 -1.12 13.24
CA ALA A 97 -7.19 -2.22 12.47
C ALA A 97 -7.82 -1.70 11.18
N ILE A 98 -7.44 -2.29 10.03
CA ILE A 98 -8.05 -1.92 8.74
C ILE A 98 -9.56 -2.20 8.75
N ALA A 99 -10.00 -3.20 9.50
CA ALA A 99 -11.41 -3.58 9.64
C ALA A 99 -12.27 -2.51 10.33
N ASP A 100 -11.67 -1.51 10.96
CA ASP A 100 -12.40 -0.35 11.50
C ASP A 100 -12.81 0.66 10.42
N LEU A 101 -12.29 0.48 9.20
CA LEU A 101 -12.62 1.29 8.03
C LEU A 101 -13.58 0.52 7.10
N THR A 102 -14.20 1.24 6.18
CA THR A 102 -14.97 0.63 5.08
C THR A 102 -14.00 0.14 4.02
N GLU A 103 -13.45 -1.03 4.22
CA GLU A 103 -12.30 -1.55 3.50
C GLU A 103 -12.65 -2.62 2.45
N THR A 104 -11.75 -2.79 1.50
CA THR A 104 -11.74 -3.88 0.53
C THR A 104 -10.33 -4.46 0.44
N LEU A 105 -10.20 -5.78 0.62
CA LEU A 105 -8.95 -6.49 0.40
C LEU A 105 -8.65 -6.56 -1.11
N LEU A 106 -7.57 -5.93 -1.54
CA LEU A 106 -7.14 -5.92 -2.95
C LEU A 106 -6.14 -7.04 -3.25
N LEU A 107 -5.24 -7.30 -2.32
CA LEU A 107 -4.21 -8.32 -2.45
C LEU A 107 -3.93 -8.99 -1.11
N ASN A 108 -4.20 -10.29 -1.05
CA ASN A 108 -3.67 -11.18 -0.01
C ASN A 108 -2.38 -11.81 -0.56
N ASN A 109 -1.25 -11.22 -0.19
CA ASN A 109 0.01 -11.54 -0.86
C ASN A 109 0.74 -12.75 -0.26
N GLY A 110 0.60 -12.99 1.04
CA GLY A 110 1.53 -13.85 1.77
C GLY A 110 2.95 -13.26 1.79
N ASP A 111 3.94 -14.01 2.22
CA ASP A 111 5.31 -13.52 2.37
C ASP A 111 5.85 -12.89 1.08
N SER A 112 6.31 -11.66 1.19
CA SER A 112 6.98 -10.94 0.10
C SER A 112 8.44 -11.35 0.04
N THR A 113 8.81 -12.06 -1.01
CA THR A 113 10.20 -12.45 -1.30
C THR A 113 10.71 -11.68 -2.52
N LEU A 114 12.02 -11.53 -2.64
CA LEU A 114 12.61 -10.81 -3.78
C LEU A 114 12.10 -11.35 -5.12
N GLY A 115 11.57 -10.47 -5.95
CA GLY A 115 11.04 -10.78 -7.27
C GLY A 115 9.61 -11.33 -7.28
N LYS A 116 8.98 -11.55 -6.12
CA LYS A 116 7.59 -11.99 -6.08
C LYS A 116 6.67 -10.92 -6.63
N VAL A 117 5.72 -11.35 -7.46
CA VAL A 117 4.63 -10.53 -7.99
C VAL A 117 3.30 -11.08 -7.49
N GLY A 118 2.56 -10.26 -6.75
CA GLY A 118 1.19 -10.53 -6.37
C GLY A 118 0.23 -9.78 -7.29
N VAL A 119 -0.73 -10.49 -7.88
CA VAL A 119 -1.76 -9.90 -8.73
C VAL A 119 -2.99 -9.59 -7.88
N PHE A 120 -3.53 -8.39 -8.01
CA PHE A 120 -4.70 -7.97 -7.26
C PHE A 120 -5.93 -8.79 -7.66
N SER A 121 -6.68 -9.26 -6.67
CA SER A 121 -7.96 -9.97 -6.86
C SER A 121 -9.16 -9.02 -6.89
N ALA A 122 -8.99 -7.79 -6.42
CA ALA A 122 -9.94 -6.69 -6.51
C ALA A 122 -9.19 -5.40 -6.80
N VAL A 123 -9.88 -4.36 -7.22
CA VAL A 123 -9.29 -3.07 -7.53
C VAL A 123 -9.97 -1.96 -6.73
N PRO A 124 -9.24 -0.87 -6.39
CA PRO A 124 -9.82 0.24 -5.67
C PRO A 124 -10.86 0.97 -6.53
N ALA A 125 -11.94 1.41 -5.91
CA ALA A 125 -12.91 2.31 -6.52
C ALA A 125 -12.37 3.76 -6.55
N ALA A 126 -13.07 4.62 -7.28
CA ALA A 126 -12.77 6.05 -7.25
C ALA A 126 -12.91 6.62 -5.83
N ASP A 127 -12.01 7.53 -5.49
CA ASP A 127 -11.93 8.24 -4.23
C ASP A 127 -11.51 7.39 -3.01
N GLU A 128 -11.24 6.10 -3.19
CA GLU A 128 -10.69 5.26 -2.14
C GLU A 128 -9.19 5.52 -1.88
N PHE A 129 -8.80 5.25 -0.65
CA PHE A 129 -7.42 5.36 -0.17
C PHE A 129 -6.79 3.98 -0.07
N LEU A 130 -5.51 3.87 -0.42
CA LEU A 130 -4.77 2.61 -0.35
C LEU A 130 -4.00 2.50 0.96
N TYR A 131 -3.93 1.29 1.49
CA TYR A 131 -3.22 0.95 2.72
C TYR A 131 -2.40 -0.32 2.55
N LEU A 132 -1.23 -0.36 3.21
CA LEU A 132 -0.53 -1.61 3.47
C LEU A 132 -0.97 -2.14 4.83
N THR A 133 -1.15 -3.45 4.94
CA THR A 133 -1.53 -4.11 6.18
C THR A 133 -0.69 -5.36 6.41
N LEU A 134 -0.53 -5.75 7.68
CA LEU A 134 0.12 -7.02 8.02
C LEU A 134 -0.79 -8.21 7.73
N GLY A 135 -0.23 -9.27 7.15
CA GLY A 135 -0.91 -10.56 7.00
C GLY A 135 -0.74 -11.46 8.23
N GLN A 136 0.34 -11.29 9.00
CA GLN A 136 0.63 -12.03 10.23
C GLN A 136 0.95 -11.07 11.38
N THR A 137 1.03 -11.61 12.58
CA THR A 137 1.34 -10.82 13.78
C THR A 137 2.83 -10.84 14.05
N THR A 138 3.50 -9.70 13.88
CA THR A 138 4.90 -9.49 14.24
C THR A 138 5.09 -8.02 14.64
N ASP A 139 5.33 -7.79 15.92
CA ASP A 139 5.56 -6.46 16.47
C ASP A 139 7.04 -6.08 16.31
N ALA A 140 7.39 -5.46 15.18
CA ALA A 140 8.74 -5.00 14.92
C ALA A 140 8.80 -3.95 13.81
N ASP A 141 9.84 -3.12 13.88
CA ASP A 141 10.13 -2.14 12.83
C ASP A 141 10.78 -2.81 11.62
N TYR A 142 10.38 -2.41 10.42
CA TYR A 142 11.09 -2.81 9.21
C TYR A 142 12.44 -2.11 9.12
N THR A 143 13.47 -2.88 8.84
CA THR A 143 14.84 -2.40 8.61
C THR A 143 15.22 -2.38 7.13
N ALA A 144 14.46 -3.08 6.30
CA ALA A 144 14.60 -3.11 4.85
C ALA A 144 13.28 -3.53 4.20
N GLY A 145 13.19 -3.36 2.92
CA GLY A 145 12.08 -3.81 2.08
C GLY A 145 11.62 -2.73 1.11
N LYS A 146 11.44 -3.11 -0.15
CA LYS A 146 10.89 -2.21 -1.18
C LYS A 146 9.84 -2.94 -2.00
N LEU A 147 8.67 -2.34 -2.07
CA LEU A 147 7.53 -2.85 -2.80
C LEU A 147 7.11 -1.84 -3.86
N LEU A 148 6.80 -2.33 -5.07
CA LEU A 148 6.21 -1.50 -6.13
C LEU A 148 4.78 -1.96 -6.38
N ILE A 149 3.83 -1.06 -6.17
CA ILE A 149 2.44 -1.23 -6.61
C ILE A 149 2.27 -0.56 -7.95
N GLU A 150 1.69 -1.29 -8.91
CA GLU A 150 1.32 -0.76 -10.21
C GLU A 150 -0.18 -0.99 -10.42
N LEU A 151 -0.89 0.10 -10.71
CA LEU A 151 -2.32 0.08 -11.04
C LEU A 151 -2.50 0.48 -12.49
N PHE A 152 -3.37 -0.22 -13.20
CA PHE A 152 -3.67 0.02 -14.61
C PHE A 152 -5.13 0.46 -14.73
N GLY A 153 -5.30 1.66 -15.26
CA GLY A 153 -6.60 2.26 -15.47
C GLY A 153 -6.79 2.73 -16.91
N TYR A 154 -7.98 3.23 -17.22
CA TYR A 154 -8.27 3.85 -18.52
C TYR A 154 -9.03 5.15 -18.31
N GLU A 155 -8.91 6.03 -19.29
CA GLU A 155 -9.74 7.23 -19.37
C GLU A 155 -11.14 6.85 -19.87
N ALA A 156 -12.14 7.23 -19.08
CA ALA A 156 -13.53 7.04 -19.47
C ALA A 156 -14.01 8.19 -20.34
#